data_70bf1495d4eec3b67878c713eb6d6c35
#
_entry.id   70bf1495d4eec3b67878c713eb6d6c35
#
_cell.length_a   1.000
_cell.length_b   1.000
_cell.length_c   1.000
_cell.angle_alpha   90.00
_cell.angle_beta   90.00
_cell.angle_gamma   90.00
#
_symmetry.space_group_name_H-M   'P 1'
#
loop_
_entity.id
_entity.type
_entity.pdbx_description
1 polymer ?
#
loop_
_entity_poly.entity_id
_entity_poly.type
_entity_poly.pdbx_seq_one_letter_code
_entity_poly.pdbx_strand_id
1 'polypeptide(L)'
;DISIILNDLGYSANDLMNVDFVFIVEGRQDKSRLPLLLRKYYSEIYDDEGKPSRVAIITTNSCTNIKTYANLKYINQIYLKDRFLMIRDGDGKDADMLKHQLCRYYDERNISDIDHLPRVPEKNVLILKYYSFENYFFNPEVMAKLGIVPSPDAFYDMFYEKWHEYLHRLSSGEKLVAAIGHDLTSPEDVRQHMEDIRIHMRGHNLYDTFYGRYKDSETELLTRYIEIAPRDDFKDILDAIDHFIYFENRRK
;
A
#
# COMPACT_ATOMS: atom_id res chain seq x y z
N ASP A 1 9.15 -6.48 -27.11
CA ASP A 1 10.50 -6.05 -26.82
C ASP A 1 10.55 -5.53 -25.37
N ILE A 2 11.41 -6.15 -24.56
CA ILE A 2 11.52 -5.93 -23.10
C ILE A 2 11.91 -4.49 -22.78
N SER A 3 12.75 -3.86 -23.60
CA SER A 3 13.16 -2.46 -23.43
C SER A 3 11.99 -1.47 -23.56
N ILE A 4 11.00 -1.75 -24.37
CA ILE A 4 9.79 -0.91 -24.51
C ILE A 4 8.96 -0.99 -23.22
N ILE A 5 8.80 -2.18 -22.66
CA ILE A 5 8.03 -2.40 -21.42
C ILE A 5 8.71 -1.69 -20.24
N LEU A 6 10.04 -1.75 -20.14
CA LEU A 6 10.78 -1.08 -19.08
C LEU A 6 10.73 0.44 -19.21
N ASN A 7 10.87 0.97 -20.42
CA ASN A 7 10.76 2.41 -20.66
C ASN A 7 9.35 2.94 -20.33
N ASP A 8 8.30 2.19 -20.62
CA ASP A 8 6.92 2.53 -20.22
C ASP A 8 6.73 2.58 -18.69
N LEU A 9 7.59 1.86 -17.94
CA LEU A 9 7.62 1.86 -16.48
C LEU A 9 8.59 2.91 -15.90
N GLY A 10 9.31 3.64 -16.75
CA GLY A 10 10.30 4.62 -16.34
C GLY A 10 11.63 4.03 -15.83
N TYR A 11 11.93 2.79 -16.22
CA TYR A 11 13.18 2.11 -15.91
C TYR A 11 13.93 1.75 -17.19
N SER A 12 15.25 1.95 -17.22
CA SER A 12 16.11 1.35 -18.23
C SER A 12 16.52 -0.08 -17.81
N ALA A 13 16.91 -0.90 -18.78
CA ALA A 13 17.47 -2.22 -18.47
C ALA A 13 18.67 -2.12 -17.52
N ASN A 14 19.47 -1.06 -17.64
CA ASN A 14 20.62 -0.82 -16.77
C ASN A 14 20.22 -0.50 -15.32
N ASP A 15 19.09 0.20 -15.11
CA ASP A 15 18.61 0.53 -13.76
C ASP A 15 18.24 -0.73 -12.97
N LEU A 16 17.70 -1.75 -13.65
CA LEU A 16 17.33 -3.03 -13.02
C LEU A 16 18.50 -4.00 -12.83
N MET A 17 19.59 -3.84 -13.55
CA MET A 17 20.78 -4.71 -13.41
C MET A 17 21.45 -4.60 -12.04
N ASN A 18 21.27 -3.48 -11.35
CA ASN A 18 21.85 -3.21 -10.04
C ASN A 18 20.83 -3.34 -8.89
N VAL A 19 19.65 -3.87 -9.16
CA VAL A 19 18.57 -4.01 -8.18
C VAL A 19 18.64 -5.36 -7.48
N ASP A 20 18.56 -5.35 -6.15
CA ASP A 20 18.54 -6.57 -5.33
C ASP A 20 17.14 -6.93 -4.83
N PHE A 21 16.22 -5.98 -4.81
CA PHE A 21 14.86 -6.19 -4.36
C PHE A 21 13.87 -5.29 -5.11
N VAL A 22 12.69 -5.81 -5.42
CA VAL A 22 11.65 -5.09 -6.15
C VAL A 22 10.35 -5.09 -5.37
N PHE A 23 9.79 -3.90 -5.15
CA PHE A 23 8.40 -3.74 -4.72
C PHE A 23 7.51 -3.53 -5.94
N ILE A 24 6.40 -4.24 -5.99
CA ILE A 24 5.39 -4.11 -7.04
C ILE A 24 4.11 -3.61 -6.38
N VAL A 25 3.68 -2.40 -6.73
CA VAL A 25 2.51 -1.73 -6.14
C VAL A 25 1.48 -1.40 -7.20
N GLU A 26 0.20 -1.31 -6.83
CA GLU A 26 -0.89 -1.09 -7.78
C GLU A 26 -0.96 0.34 -8.29
N GLY A 27 -0.80 1.33 -7.42
CA GLY A 27 -1.04 2.74 -7.72
C GLY A 27 0.21 3.61 -7.80
N ARG A 28 0.10 4.73 -8.54
CA ARG A 28 1.17 5.74 -8.56
C ARG A 28 1.36 6.41 -7.19
N GLN A 29 0.28 6.53 -6.42
CA GLN A 29 0.30 7.11 -5.08
C GLN A 29 1.03 6.20 -4.10
N ASP A 30 0.89 4.89 -4.23
CA ASP A 30 1.63 3.91 -3.43
C ASP A 30 3.13 4.00 -3.71
N LYS A 31 3.51 4.25 -4.98
CA LYS A 31 4.90 4.49 -5.38
C LYS A 31 5.50 5.72 -4.69
N SER A 32 4.71 6.74 -4.38
CA SER A 32 5.19 7.95 -3.69
C SER A 32 5.18 7.81 -2.17
N ARG A 33 4.29 7.00 -1.59
CA ARG A 33 4.11 6.83 -0.15
C ARG A 33 4.98 5.72 0.45
N LEU A 34 5.13 4.60 -0.24
CA LEU A 34 5.97 3.50 0.23
C LEU A 34 7.43 3.93 0.53
N PRO A 35 8.10 4.75 -0.30
CA PRO A 35 9.44 5.25 0.00
C PRO A 35 9.54 5.99 1.33
N LEU A 36 8.51 6.72 1.74
CA LEU A 36 8.51 7.46 3.00
C LEU A 36 8.57 6.51 4.19
N LEU A 37 7.83 5.40 4.12
CA LEU A 37 7.86 4.35 5.12
C LEU A 37 9.20 3.60 5.15
N LEU A 38 9.74 3.27 3.97
CA LEU A 38 11.04 2.63 3.83
C LEU A 38 12.16 3.50 4.37
N ARG A 39 12.12 4.81 4.13
CA ARG A 39 13.12 5.76 4.64
C ARG A 39 13.16 5.80 6.16
N LYS A 40 12.01 5.72 6.82
CA LYS A 40 11.92 5.68 8.28
C LYS A 40 12.47 4.39 8.87
N TYR A 41 12.07 3.24 8.33
CA TYR A 41 12.32 1.93 8.95
C TYR A 41 13.50 1.17 8.37
N TYR A 42 13.96 1.54 7.18
CA TYR A 42 15.04 0.88 6.44
C TYR A 42 15.99 1.91 5.82
N SER A 43 16.45 2.87 6.62
CA SER A 43 17.24 4.01 6.15
C SER A 43 18.54 3.61 5.43
N GLU A 44 19.10 2.46 5.76
CA GLU A 44 20.34 1.94 5.16
C GLU A 44 20.21 1.56 3.67
N ILE A 45 18.97 1.43 3.16
CA ILE A 45 18.76 1.20 1.72
C ILE A 45 18.84 2.49 0.89
N TYR A 46 18.97 3.65 1.53
CA TYR A 46 19.10 4.93 0.85
C TYR A 46 20.57 5.34 0.79
N ASP A 47 20.96 5.90 -0.37
CA ASP A 47 22.27 6.50 -0.55
C ASP A 47 22.37 7.91 0.04
N ASP A 48 23.57 8.52 -0.03
CA ASP A 48 23.82 9.87 0.49
C ASP A 48 22.99 10.95 -0.25
N GLU A 49 22.51 10.66 -1.45
CA GLU A 49 21.65 11.54 -2.24
C GLU A 49 20.15 11.35 -1.91
N GLY A 50 19.82 10.41 -1.00
CA GLY A 50 18.46 10.10 -0.60
C GLY A 50 17.67 9.28 -1.64
N LYS A 51 18.35 8.57 -2.54
CA LYS A 51 17.74 7.62 -3.48
C LYS A 51 17.80 6.20 -2.94
N PRO A 52 16.79 5.36 -3.22
CA PRO A 52 16.86 3.95 -2.85
C PRO A 52 18.04 3.28 -3.55
N SER A 53 18.95 2.70 -2.79
CA SER A 53 20.09 1.96 -3.30
C SER A 53 19.69 0.51 -3.51
N ARG A 54 19.82 0.02 -4.75
CA ARG A 54 19.59 -1.39 -5.12
C ARG A 54 18.17 -1.92 -4.90
N VAL A 55 17.20 -1.02 -4.69
CA VAL A 55 15.77 -1.32 -4.56
C VAL A 55 14.99 -0.56 -5.61
N ALA A 56 14.05 -1.22 -6.29
CA ALA A 56 13.12 -0.60 -7.22
C ALA A 56 11.67 -0.70 -6.73
N ILE A 57 10.86 0.29 -7.05
CA ILE A 57 9.43 0.29 -6.83
C ILE A 57 8.73 0.44 -8.18
N ILE A 58 8.05 -0.61 -8.61
CA ILE A 58 7.35 -0.69 -9.89
C ILE A 58 5.86 -0.53 -9.64
N THR A 59 5.23 0.38 -10.39
CA THR A 59 3.76 0.50 -10.39
C THR A 59 3.15 -0.29 -11.52
N THR A 60 2.05 -0.95 -11.22
CA THR A 60 1.22 -1.62 -12.21
C THR A 60 -0.22 -1.16 -12.01
N ASN A 61 -0.98 -0.99 -13.07
CA ASN A 61 -2.39 -0.62 -12.93
C ASN A 61 -3.25 -1.76 -12.35
N SER A 62 -2.67 -2.93 -12.18
CA SER A 62 -3.25 -4.11 -11.53
C SER A 62 -2.19 -5.19 -11.39
N CYS A 63 -2.14 -5.87 -10.25
CA CYS A 63 -1.23 -7.00 -10.02
C CYS A 63 -1.54 -8.23 -10.89
N THR A 64 -2.68 -8.25 -11.56
CA THR A 64 -3.12 -9.37 -12.42
C THR A 64 -3.10 -9.04 -13.91
N ASN A 65 -2.44 -7.98 -14.34
CA ASN A 65 -2.36 -7.68 -15.76
C ASN A 65 -1.15 -8.34 -16.45
N ILE A 66 -1.22 -8.41 -17.77
CA ILE A 66 -0.19 -9.03 -18.62
C ILE A 66 1.17 -8.32 -18.51
N LYS A 67 1.16 -6.99 -18.29
CA LYS A 67 2.40 -6.21 -18.12
C LYS A 67 3.11 -6.60 -16.83
N THR A 68 2.37 -6.78 -15.73
CA THR A 68 2.92 -7.25 -14.46
C THR A 68 3.55 -8.63 -14.60
N TYR A 69 2.86 -9.54 -15.29
CA TYR A 69 3.39 -10.87 -15.58
C TYR A 69 4.71 -10.80 -16.38
N ALA A 70 4.74 -9.99 -17.45
CA ALA A 70 5.93 -9.81 -18.26
C ALA A 70 7.10 -9.20 -17.47
N ASN A 71 6.82 -8.25 -16.58
CA ASN A 71 7.82 -7.65 -15.71
C ASN A 71 8.42 -8.66 -14.73
N LEU A 72 7.58 -9.47 -14.09
CA LEU A 72 8.03 -10.53 -13.19
C LEU A 72 8.85 -11.59 -13.92
N LYS A 73 8.42 -11.98 -15.13
CA LYS A 73 9.19 -12.90 -15.97
C LYS A 73 10.59 -12.33 -16.27
N TYR A 74 10.67 -11.05 -16.61
CA TYR A 74 11.93 -10.38 -16.87
C TYR A 74 12.82 -10.28 -15.62
N ILE A 75 12.26 -9.89 -14.48
CA ILE A 75 12.94 -9.81 -13.19
C ILE A 75 13.51 -11.18 -12.79
N ASN A 76 12.76 -12.26 -12.99
CA ASN A 76 13.24 -13.62 -12.74
C ASN A 76 14.41 -14.02 -13.64
N GLN A 77 14.42 -13.58 -14.90
CA GLN A 77 15.51 -13.82 -15.83
C GLN A 77 16.81 -13.12 -15.41
N ILE A 78 16.72 -12.00 -14.68
CA ILE A 78 17.86 -11.21 -14.18
C ILE A 78 18.34 -11.68 -12.79
N TYR A 79 17.93 -12.83 -12.29
CA TYR A 79 18.39 -13.42 -11.01
C TYR A 79 17.68 -12.98 -9.72
N LEU A 80 16.55 -12.29 -9.78
CA LEU A 80 15.81 -11.84 -8.59
C LEU A 80 14.81 -12.86 -8.04
N LYS A 81 14.95 -14.12 -8.37
CA LYS A 81 14.00 -15.27 -8.25
C LYS A 81 12.88 -15.15 -7.20
N ASP A 82 13.16 -14.69 -5.98
CA ASP A 82 12.15 -14.47 -4.92
C ASP A 82 12.35 -13.18 -4.12
N ARG A 83 13.16 -12.25 -4.65
CA ARG A 83 13.46 -10.97 -4.01
C ARG A 83 12.50 -9.87 -4.48
N PHE A 84 11.23 -10.12 -4.34
CA PHE A 84 10.19 -9.14 -4.64
C PHE A 84 9.03 -9.27 -3.66
N LEU A 85 8.29 -8.20 -3.49
CA LEU A 85 7.04 -8.16 -2.74
C LEU A 85 5.98 -7.44 -3.57
N MET A 86 4.89 -8.13 -3.87
CA MET A 86 3.69 -7.54 -4.48
C MET A 86 2.79 -7.02 -3.37
N ILE A 87 2.44 -5.75 -3.43
CA ILE A 87 1.53 -5.11 -2.47
C ILE A 87 0.25 -4.74 -3.19
N ARG A 88 -0.86 -5.25 -2.71
CA ARG A 88 -2.19 -5.04 -3.25
C ARG A 88 -3.12 -4.44 -2.21
N ASP A 89 -3.99 -3.53 -2.65
CA ASP A 89 -5.06 -2.97 -1.82
C ASP A 89 -6.00 -4.07 -1.31
N GLY A 90 -6.50 -3.89 -0.09
CA GLY A 90 -7.47 -4.82 0.51
C GLY A 90 -8.85 -4.74 -0.11
N ASP A 91 -9.25 -3.57 -0.63
CA ASP A 91 -10.55 -3.32 -1.29
C ASP A 91 -11.78 -3.72 -0.46
N GLY A 92 -11.63 -3.83 0.86
CA GLY A 92 -12.68 -4.30 1.74
C GLY A 92 -13.04 -5.79 1.57
N LYS A 93 -12.12 -6.58 1.02
CA LYS A 93 -12.30 -8.01 0.74
C LYS A 93 -11.47 -8.86 1.71
N ASP A 94 -11.75 -10.15 1.74
CA ASP A 94 -10.97 -11.12 2.49
C ASP A 94 -9.54 -11.23 1.94
N ALA A 95 -8.55 -11.00 2.80
CA ALA A 95 -7.14 -10.95 2.41
C ALA A 95 -6.61 -12.31 1.93
N ASP A 96 -7.01 -13.40 2.57
CA ASP A 96 -6.56 -14.75 2.21
C ASP A 96 -7.14 -15.16 0.85
N MET A 97 -8.41 -14.81 0.61
CA MET A 97 -9.05 -15.03 -0.68
C MET A 97 -8.33 -14.27 -1.80
N LEU A 98 -8.03 -12.97 -1.58
CA LEU A 98 -7.31 -12.15 -2.57
C LEU A 98 -5.91 -12.68 -2.84
N LYS A 99 -5.19 -13.09 -1.79
CA LYS A 99 -3.84 -13.67 -1.91
C LYS A 99 -3.88 -14.97 -2.71
N HIS A 100 -4.80 -15.86 -2.41
CA HIS A 100 -5.02 -17.12 -3.14
C HIS A 100 -5.36 -16.87 -4.62
N GLN A 101 -6.26 -15.94 -4.90
CA GLN A 101 -6.61 -15.57 -6.28
C GLN A 101 -5.40 -15.06 -7.05
N LEU A 102 -4.57 -14.23 -6.42
CA LEU A 102 -3.39 -13.66 -7.05
C LEU A 102 -2.33 -14.73 -7.34
N CYS A 103 -2.01 -15.58 -6.38
CA CYS A 103 -1.05 -16.68 -6.57
C CYS A 103 -1.53 -17.66 -7.65
N ARG A 104 -2.81 -18.03 -7.63
CA ARG A 104 -3.44 -18.91 -8.63
C ARG A 104 -3.39 -18.31 -10.04
N TYR A 105 -3.59 -17.02 -10.18
CA TYR A 105 -3.48 -16.33 -11.47
C TYR A 105 -2.11 -16.54 -12.13
N TYR A 106 -1.03 -16.47 -11.35
CA TYR A 106 0.32 -16.72 -11.85
C TYR A 106 0.61 -18.19 -12.09
N ASP A 107 0.11 -19.07 -11.24
CA ASP A 107 0.25 -20.54 -11.44
C ASP A 107 -0.43 -21.01 -12.72
N GLU A 108 -1.64 -20.54 -12.98
CA GLU A 108 -2.39 -20.87 -14.21
C GLU A 108 -1.68 -20.37 -15.48
N ARG A 109 -1.05 -19.19 -15.42
CA ARG A 109 -0.25 -18.68 -16.55
C ARG A 109 1.05 -19.46 -16.74
N ASN A 110 1.67 -19.92 -15.67
CA ASN A 110 2.87 -20.75 -15.73
C ASN A 110 2.63 -22.10 -16.42
N ILE A 111 1.43 -22.67 -16.35
CA ILE A 111 1.08 -23.90 -17.06
C ILE A 111 1.20 -23.72 -18.57
N SER A 112 0.87 -22.55 -19.08
CA SER A 112 0.92 -22.22 -20.51
C SER A 112 2.26 -21.61 -20.96
N ASP A 113 3.15 -21.29 -20.03
CA ASP A 113 4.47 -20.72 -20.31
C ASP A 113 5.56 -21.80 -20.24
N ILE A 114 6.29 -21.98 -21.34
CA ILE A 114 7.34 -23.00 -21.48
C ILE A 114 8.44 -22.84 -20.44
N ASP A 115 8.74 -21.61 -20.05
CA ASP A 115 9.80 -21.30 -19.08
C ASP A 115 9.34 -21.47 -17.62
N HIS A 116 8.05 -21.71 -17.38
CA HIS A 116 7.44 -21.85 -16.04
C HIS A 116 7.81 -20.73 -15.05
N LEU A 117 7.88 -19.49 -15.53
CA LEU A 117 8.23 -18.30 -14.77
C LEU A 117 7.18 -17.19 -14.96
N PRO A 118 6.96 -16.34 -13.97
CA PRO A 118 7.44 -16.36 -12.58
C PRO A 118 6.53 -17.18 -11.66
N ARG A 119 7.11 -17.74 -10.59
CA ARG A 119 6.32 -18.23 -9.46
C ARG A 119 6.09 -17.10 -8.48
N VAL A 120 4.87 -16.99 -7.98
CA VAL A 120 4.49 -16.01 -6.96
C VAL A 120 3.93 -16.76 -5.75
N PRO A 121 4.80 -17.16 -4.80
CA PRO A 121 4.38 -17.78 -3.55
C PRO A 121 3.73 -16.76 -2.63
N GLU A 122 2.92 -17.21 -1.69
CA GLU A 122 2.18 -16.35 -0.77
C GLU A 122 3.05 -15.38 0.02
N LYS A 123 4.29 -15.78 0.38
CA LYS A 123 5.25 -14.91 1.08
C LYS A 123 5.62 -13.64 0.29
N ASN A 124 5.50 -13.68 -1.04
CA ASN A 124 5.81 -12.56 -1.93
C ASN A 124 4.59 -11.69 -2.24
N VAL A 125 3.48 -11.91 -1.55
CA VAL A 125 2.23 -11.15 -1.70
C VAL A 125 1.82 -10.59 -0.35
N LEU A 126 1.63 -9.28 -0.30
CA LEU A 126 0.98 -8.56 0.80
C LEU A 126 -0.34 -8.02 0.29
N ILE A 127 -1.44 -8.49 0.85
CA ILE A 127 -2.73 -7.81 0.76
C ILE A 127 -2.80 -6.86 1.95
N LEU A 128 -2.97 -5.55 1.69
CA LEU A 128 -3.08 -4.57 2.75
C LEU A 128 -4.25 -4.92 3.67
N LYS A 129 -4.04 -4.79 4.98
CA LYS A 129 -5.08 -4.97 5.97
C LYS A 129 -6.25 -4.02 5.75
N TYR A 130 -5.95 -2.78 5.36
CA TYR A 130 -6.92 -1.73 5.11
C TYR A 130 -7.31 -1.67 3.64
N TYR A 131 -8.36 -0.89 3.35
CA TYR A 131 -8.92 -0.78 2.00
C TYR A 131 -7.87 -0.40 0.96
N SER A 132 -7.06 0.60 1.27
CA SER A 132 -5.96 1.09 0.44
C SER A 132 -4.85 1.69 1.30
N PHE A 133 -3.74 2.07 0.68
CA PHE A 133 -2.60 2.66 1.39
C PHE A 133 -2.95 3.97 2.11
N GLU A 134 -3.86 4.79 1.55
CA GLU A 134 -4.34 6.00 2.21
C GLU A 134 -4.95 5.73 3.59
N ASN A 135 -5.59 4.59 3.79
CA ASN A 135 -6.29 4.26 5.03
C ASN A 135 -5.37 4.06 6.24
N TYR A 136 -4.06 3.95 6.02
CA TYR A 136 -3.04 3.88 7.09
C TYR A 136 -2.76 5.25 7.74
N PHE A 137 -3.23 6.35 7.14
CA PHE A 137 -2.97 7.72 7.61
C PHE A 137 -4.16 8.34 8.35
N PHE A 138 -5.01 7.53 8.95
CA PHE A 138 -6.19 7.98 9.71
C PHE A 138 -6.12 7.60 11.19
N ASN A 139 -4.97 7.82 11.84
CA ASN A 139 -4.86 7.78 13.29
C ASN A 139 -5.17 9.18 13.85
N PRO A 140 -6.33 9.38 14.52
CA PRO A 140 -6.77 10.70 14.97
C PRO A 140 -5.81 11.39 15.93
N GLU A 141 -5.11 10.63 16.78
CA GLU A 141 -4.09 11.15 17.71
C GLU A 141 -2.91 11.74 16.95
N VAL A 142 -2.44 11.05 15.92
CA VAL A 142 -1.34 11.52 15.06
C VAL A 142 -1.79 12.73 14.24
N MET A 143 -2.98 12.68 13.68
CA MET A 143 -3.55 13.78 12.90
C MET A 143 -3.70 15.05 13.73
N ALA A 144 -4.12 14.94 14.99
CA ALA A 144 -4.23 16.07 15.91
C ALA A 144 -2.86 16.66 16.25
N LYS A 145 -1.85 15.83 16.53
CA LYS A 145 -0.47 16.28 16.78
C LYS A 145 0.14 17.05 15.61
N LEU A 146 -0.27 16.74 14.39
CA LEU A 146 0.18 17.42 13.18
C LEU A 146 -0.66 18.65 12.81
N GLY A 147 -1.76 18.90 13.53
CA GLY A 147 -2.68 19.99 13.22
C GLY A 147 -3.55 19.77 11.98
N ILE A 148 -3.66 18.52 11.52
CA ILE A 148 -4.57 18.13 10.43
C ILE A 148 -6.01 18.27 10.91
N VAL A 149 -6.27 17.89 12.16
CA VAL A 149 -7.50 18.14 12.89
C VAL A 149 -7.16 18.85 14.21
N PRO A 150 -8.09 19.63 14.80
CA PRO A 150 -7.83 20.34 16.06
C PRO A 150 -7.63 19.41 17.27
N SER A 151 -8.31 18.27 17.28
CA SER A 151 -8.24 17.26 18.33
C SER A 151 -8.66 15.90 17.78
N PRO A 152 -8.37 14.79 18.48
CA PRO A 152 -8.89 13.47 18.08
C PRO A 152 -10.41 13.45 18.02
N ASP A 153 -11.11 14.08 18.95
CA ASP A 153 -12.57 14.16 18.96
C ASP A 153 -13.10 14.91 17.74
N ALA A 154 -12.45 16.00 17.34
CA ALA A 154 -12.81 16.74 16.14
C ALA A 154 -12.73 15.88 14.86
N PHE A 155 -11.82 14.90 14.79
CA PHE A 155 -11.80 13.95 13.67
C PHE A 155 -13.11 13.16 13.59
N TYR A 156 -13.58 12.63 14.71
CA TYR A 156 -14.82 11.83 14.74
C TYR A 156 -16.04 12.67 14.43
N ASP A 157 -16.09 13.91 14.93
CA ASP A 157 -17.16 14.86 14.62
C ASP A 157 -17.20 15.18 13.12
N MET A 158 -16.04 15.52 12.53
CA MET A 158 -15.91 15.83 11.10
C MET A 158 -16.25 14.61 10.22
N PHE A 159 -15.78 13.41 10.61
CA PHE A 159 -16.13 12.19 9.90
C PHE A 159 -17.63 11.94 9.91
N TYR A 160 -18.26 12.06 11.08
CA TYR A 160 -19.70 11.84 11.25
C TYR A 160 -20.54 12.84 10.46
N GLU A 161 -20.11 14.12 10.41
CA GLU A 161 -20.73 15.12 9.55
C GLU A 161 -20.67 14.70 8.08
N LYS A 162 -19.49 14.28 7.58
CA LYS A 162 -19.33 13.80 6.20
C LYS A 162 -20.06 12.48 5.93
N TRP A 163 -20.19 11.64 6.95
CA TRP A 163 -21.03 10.45 6.86
C TRP A 163 -22.46 10.81 6.53
N HIS A 164 -23.07 11.72 7.27
CA HIS A 164 -24.42 12.21 7.00
C HIS A 164 -24.54 12.94 5.66
N GLU A 165 -23.53 13.73 5.31
CA GLU A 165 -23.55 14.53 4.10
C GLU A 165 -23.56 13.64 2.85
N TYR A 166 -22.66 12.66 2.75
CA TYR A 166 -22.55 11.86 1.53
C TYR A 166 -21.89 10.48 1.67
N LEU A 167 -21.01 10.22 2.66
CA LEU A 167 -20.24 8.98 2.70
C LEU A 167 -21.10 7.73 2.83
N HIS A 168 -22.23 7.81 3.55
CA HIS A 168 -23.16 6.70 3.71
C HIS A 168 -23.78 6.23 2.39
N ARG A 169 -23.86 7.10 1.38
CA ARG A 169 -24.42 6.78 0.05
C ARG A 169 -23.42 6.17 -0.91
N LEU A 170 -22.13 6.16 -0.56
CA LEU A 170 -21.11 5.54 -1.40
C LEU A 170 -21.18 4.02 -1.27
N SER A 171 -20.83 3.31 -2.33
CA SER A 171 -20.77 1.83 -2.31
C SER A 171 -19.90 1.29 -1.18
N SER A 172 -18.81 1.98 -0.82
CA SER A 172 -17.99 1.59 0.33
C SER A 172 -18.65 1.89 1.67
N GLY A 173 -19.48 2.93 1.76
CA GLY A 173 -20.31 3.21 2.94
C GLY A 173 -21.37 2.14 3.17
N GLU A 174 -22.05 1.73 2.11
CA GLU A 174 -23.01 0.62 2.17
C GLU A 174 -22.34 -0.70 2.63
N LYS A 175 -21.13 -0.97 2.15
CA LYS A 175 -20.35 -2.13 2.58
C LYS A 175 -19.93 -2.06 4.05
N LEU A 176 -19.57 -0.87 4.53
CA LEU A 176 -19.29 -0.66 5.96
C LEU A 176 -20.52 -0.99 6.81
N VAL A 177 -21.68 -0.45 6.47
CA VAL A 177 -22.95 -0.72 7.18
C VAL A 177 -23.25 -2.23 7.19
N ALA A 178 -23.07 -2.90 6.05
CA ALA A 178 -23.25 -4.35 5.97
C ALA A 178 -22.27 -5.12 6.87
N ALA A 179 -21.02 -4.66 6.96
CA ALA A 179 -19.98 -5.30 7.76
C ALA A 179 -20.21 -5.15 9.27
N ILE A 180 -20.63 -3.95 9.74
CA ILE A 180 -20.85 -3.69 11.16
C ILE A 180 -22.28 -4.02 11.62
N GLY A 181 -23.22 -4.20 10.68
CA GLY A 181 -24.61 -4.60 10.94
C GLY A 181 -25.57 -3.48 11.28
N HIS A 182 -25.15 -2.22 11.31
CA HIS A 182 -25.99 -1.04 11.57
C HIS A 182 -25.39 0.22 10.94
N ASP A 183 -26.15 1.30 10.86
CA ASP A 183 -25.66 2.60 10.42
C ASP A 183 -24.86 3.29 11.54
N LEU A 184 -23.95 4.18 11.18
CA LEU A 184 -23.24 5.02 12.13
C LEU A 184 -24.19 6.09 12.68
N THR A 185 -24.35 6.15 14.00
CA THR A 185 -25.37 6.96 14.68
C THR A 185 -24.81 8.13 15.48
N SER A 186 -23.49 8.19 15.68
CA SER A 186 -22.83 9.24 16.47
C SER A 186 -21.34 9.29 16.18
N PRO A 187 -20.63 10.39 16.55
CA PRO A 187 -19.17 10.43 16.54
C PRO A 187 -18.52 9.34 17.40
N GLU A 188 -19.13 8.97 18.51
CA GLU A 188 -18.65 7.87 19.35
C GLU A 188 -18.76 6.51 18.64
N ASP A 189 -19.81 6.32 17.89
CA ASP A 189 -20.01 5.13 17.06
C ASP A 189 -18.91 5.04 15.96
N VAL A 190 -18.55 6.17 15.35
CA VAL A 190 -17.40 6.25 14.44
C VAL A 190 -16.10 5.82 15.15
N ARG A 191 -15.87 6.29 16.37
CA ARG A 191 -14.70 5.92 17.18
C ARG A 191 -14.64 4.42 17.42
N GLN A 192 -15.74 3.81 17.80
CA GLN A 192 -15.83 2.37 18.07
C GLN A 192 -15.59 1.51 16.84
N HIS A 193 -15.99 1.98 15.66
CA HIS A 193 -15.86 1.28 14.39
C HIS A 193 -14.69 1.78 13.51
N MET A 194 -13.71 2.46 14.07
CA MET A 194 -12.64 3.05 13.29
C MET A 194 -11.80 2.01 12.53
N GLU A 195 -11.62 0.83 13.10
CA GLU A 195 -10.93 -0.27 12.42
C GLU A 195 -11.74 -0.77 11.22
N ASP A 196 -13.04 -0.97 11.38
CA ASP A 196 -13.93 -1.36 10.28
C ASP A 196 -13.98 -0.31 9.18
N ILE A 197 -13.95 0.98 9.55
CA ILE A 197 -13.89 2.10 8.61
C ILE A 197 -12.62 2.03 7.75
N ARG A 198 -11.46 1.79 8.36
CA ARG A 198 -10.19 1.65 7.62
C ARG A 198 -10.21 0.44 6.68
N ILE A 199 -10.87 -0.65 7.06
CA ILE A 199 -10.95 -1.87 6.25
C ILE A 199 -11.92 -1.71 5.09
N HIS A 200 -13.09 -1.12 5.30
CA HIS A 200 -14.21 -1.17 4.36
C HIS A 200 -14.44 0.12 3.56
N MET A 201 -14.04 1.27 4.08
CA MET A 201 -14.24 2.55 3.40
C MET A 201 -13.14 2.83 2.39
N ARG A 202 -13.52 3.21 1.18
CA ARG A 202 -12.56 3.61 0.15
C ARG A 202 -11.77 4.86 0.59
N GLY A 203 -10.45 4.72 0.70
CA GLY A 203 -9.57 5.73 1.27
C GLY A 203 -9.54 7.05 0.52
N HIS A 204 -9.66 7.05 -0.80
CA HIS A 204 -9.58 8.25 -1.62
C HIS A 204 -10.53 9.36 -1.17
N ASN A 205 -11.78 9.04 -0.90
CA ASN A 205 -12.79 10.03 -0.48
C ASN A 205 -12.50 10.60 0.92
N LEU A 206 -12.06 9.74 1.85
CA LEU A 206 -11.66 10.16 3.20
C LEU A 206 -10.38 10.99 3.15
N TYR A 207 -9.43 10.56 2.37
CA TYR A 207 -8.15 11.23 2.23
C TYR A 207 -8.32 12.65 1.69
N ASP A 208 -9.12 12.83 0.66
CA ASP A 208 -9.39 14.16 0.11
C ASP A 208 -10.09 15.09 1.13
N THR A 209 -10.96 14.54 1.96
CA THR A 209 -11.64 15.30 3.03
C THR A 209 -10.67 15.90 4.04
N PHE A 210 -9.69 15.13 4.52
CA PHE A 210 -8.77 15.53 5.59
C PHE A 210 -7.44 16.09 5.07
N TYR A 211 -6.94 15.57 3.96
CA TYR A 211 -5.63 15.87 3.40
C TYR A 211 -5.67 16.73 2.13
N GLY A 212 -6.85 16.96 1.54
CA GLY A 212 -6.98 17.65 0.25
C GLY A 212 -6.34 19.05 0.21
N ARG A 213 -6.38 19.77 1.34
CA ARG A 213 -5.74 21.09 1.47
C ARG A 213 -4.21 21.06 1.53
N TYR A 214 -3.61 19.88 1.68
CA TYR A 214 -2.15 19.70 1.82
C TYR A 214 -1.49 19.11 0.57
N LYS A 215 -2.15 19.13 -0.59
CA LYS A 215 -1.64 18.52 -1.83
C LYS A 215 -0.22 18.96 -2.19
N ASP A 216 0.10 20.24 -2.00
CA ASP A 216 1.41 20.81 -2.33
C ASP A 216 2.51 20.46 -1.31
N SER A 217 2.14 20.03 -0.11
CA SER A 217 3.04 19.65 0.99
C SER A 217 2.81 18.23 1.49
N GLU A 218 2.14 17.40 0.69
CA GLU A 218 1.76 16.04 1.09
C GLU A 218 2.95 15.20 1.54
N THR A 219 4.04 15.21 0.77
CA THR A 219 5.24 14.41 1.09
C THR A 219 5.84 14.80 2.43
N GLU A 220 5.96 16.09 2.72
CA GLU A 220 6.46 16.57 4.00
C GLU A 220 5.53 16.19 5.15
N LEU A 221 4.24 16.39 4.96
CA LEU A 221 3.23 16.06 5.98
C LEU A 221 3.20 14.57 6.31
N LEU A 222 3.20 13.70 5.29
CA LEU A 222 3.20 12.25 5.49
C LEU A 222 4.53 11.76 6.09
N THR A 223 5.66 12.38 5.75
CA THR A 223 6.94 12.09 6.41
C THR A 223 6.86 12.38 7.90
N ARG A 224 6.31 13.54 8.30
CA ARG A 224 6.09 13.89 9.70
C ARG A 224 5.07 12.96 10.38
N TYR A 225 4.03 12.54 9.64
CA TYR A 225 3.06 11.57 10.15
C TYR A 225 3.74 10.25 10.52
N ILE A 226 4.53 9.70 9.62
CA ILE A 226 5.25 8.44 9.82
C ILE A 226 6.26 8.54 10.98
N GLU A 227 6.89 9.71 11.15
CA GLU A 227 7.84 9.93 12.26
C GLU A 227 7.20 9.80 13.66
N ILE A 228 5.96 10.22 13.82
CA ILE A 228 5.27 10.22 15.11
C ILE A 228 4.25 9.10 15.29
N ALA A 229 3.83 8.46 14.19
CA ALA A 229 2.88 7.35 14.25
C ALA A 229 3.53 6.11 14.90
N PRO A 230 2.77 5.35 15.70
CA PRO A 230 3.27 4.07 16.21
C PRO A 230 3.62 3.12 15.06
N ARG A 231 4.70 2.33 15.22
CA ARG A 231 5.08 1.28 14.25
C ARG A 231 3.92 0.31 13.98
N ASP A 232 3.13 0.04 15.00
CA ASP A 232 1.99 -0.89 14.90
C ASP A 232 0.91 -0.44 13.91
N ASP A 233 0.82 0.86 13.62
CA ASP A 233 -0.10 1.37 12.59
C ASP A 233 0.25 0.83 11.18
N PHE A 234 1.51 0.44 10.96
CA PHE A 234 2.04 -0.11 9.70
C PHE A 234 2.51 -1.56 9.83
N LYS A 235 2.07 -2.25 10.86
CA LYS A 235 2.62 -3.56 11.26
C LYS A 235 2.58 -4.60 10.14
N ASP A 236 1.48 -4.74 9.45
CA ASP A 236 1.31 -5.72 8.37
C ASP A 236 2.29 -5.48 7.21
N ILE A 237 2.49 -4.23 6.82
CA ILE A 237 3.43 -3.83 5.77
C ILE A 237 4.86 -4.13 6.21
N LEU A 238 5.24 -3.68 7.39
CA LEU A 238 6.60 -3.82 7.91
C LEU A 238 6.95 -5.29 8.20
N ASP A 239 6.02 -6.06 8.74
CA ASP A 239 6.24 -7.49 8.98
C ASP A 239 6.41 -8.26 7.66
N ALA A 240 5.67 -7.92 6.61
CA ALA A 240 5.84 -8.51 5.30
C ALA A 240 7.21 -8.21 4.68
N ILE A 241 7.70 -6.97 4.83
CA ILE A 241 9.04 -6.57 4.36
C ILE A 241 10.12 -7.26 5.18
N ASP A 242 10.00 -7.27 6.49
CA ASP A 242 10.93 -7.89 7.43
C ASP A 242 11.11 -9.40 7.21
N HIS A 243 10.16 -10.03 6.53
CA HIS A 243 10.24 -11.44 6.20
C HIS A 243 11.37 -11.78 5.20
N PHE A 244 11.84 -10.80 4.43
CA PHE A 244 12.90 -11.00 3.45
C PHE A 244 14.28 -10.76 4.03
N ILE A 245 15.22 -11.67 3.77
CA ILE A 245 16.62 -11.63 4.25
C ILE A 245 17.30 -10.31 3.87
N TYR A 246 16.97 -9.75 2.72
CA TYR A 246 17.53 -8.47 2.28
C TYR A 246 17.34 -7.34 3.30
N PHE A 247 16.25 -7.38 4.07
CA PHE A 247 15.90 -6.37 5.07
C PHE A 247 16.22 -6.80 6.52
N GLU A 248 16.60 -8.05 6.74
CA GLU A 248 16.78 -8.61 8.09
C GLU A 248 17.81 -7.84 8.92
N ASN A 249 18.96 -7.51 8.33
CA ASN A 249 20.04 -6.79 8.99
C ASN A 249 19.82 -5.25 9.04
N ARG A 250 18.71 -4.76 8.52
CA ARG A 250 18.37 -3.32 8.47
C ARG A 250 17.37 -2.91 9.53
N ARG A 251 16.97 -3.85 10.39
CA ARG A 251 16.10 -3.57 11.53
C ARG A 251 16.92 -2.83 12.60
N LYS A 252 16.42 -1.71 13.03
CA LYS A 252 16.90 -0.99 14.22
C LYS A 252 15.74 -0.72 15.15
#